data_79e7dc142c959b4ac1c5d2ecd169cf2d
#
_entry.id   79e7dc142c959b4ac1c5d2ecd169cf2d
#
_cell.length_a   1.000
_cell.length_b   1.000
_cell.length_c   1.000
_cell.angle_alpha   90.00
_cell.angle_beta   90.00
_cell.angle_gamma   90.00
#
_symmetry.space_group_name_H-M   'P 1'
#
loop_
_entity.id
_entity.type
_entity.pdbx_description
1 polymer ?
#
loop_
_entity_poly.entity_id
_entity_poly.type
_entity_poly.pdbx_seq_one_letter_code
_entity_poly.pdbx_strand_id
1 'polypeptide(L)'
;MRAHWLKAVGHARGPLPARWIEEGRTGVLREGGFPRRPRVREDDRLVLYASVWRRVFGVVVAVGEAYRVEHPRWPWRIAVEPLLVVPDLDLAPPIEAIGVAARSMSQHSHIRLEPLHYARAVEALSSIAL
;
A
#
# COMPACT_ATOMS: atom_id res chain seq x y z
N MET A 1 12.86 -15.62 2.12
CA MET A 1 13.44 -14.34 1.64
C MET A 1 12.34 -13.30 1.57
N ARG A 2 12.60 -12.09 2.07
CA ARG A 2 11.65 -10.99 2.05
C ARG A 2 11.33 -10.53 0.62
N ALA A 3 10.05 -10.33 0.35
CA ALA A 3 9.59 -9.76 -0.91
C ALA A 3 9.06 -8.33 -0.68
N HIS A 4 8.91 -7.61 -1.78
CA HIS A 4 8.39 -6.25 -1.78
C HIS A 4 7.18 -6.17 -2.71
N TRP A 5 6.16 -5.45 -2.29
CA TRP A 5 4.88 -5.36 -2.99
C TRP A 5 4.42 -3.92 -3.08
N LEU A 6 3.62 -3.63 -4.08
CA LEU A 6 2.88 -2.38 -4.19
C LEU A 6 1.41 -2.72 -4.00
N LYS A 7 0.79 -2.18 -2.96
CA LYS A 7 -0.58 -2.53 -2.54
C LYS A 7 -1.51 -1.35 -2.76
N ALA A 8 -2.55 -1.56 -3.56
CA ALA A 8 -3.57 -0.55 -3.78
C ALA A 8 -4.46 -0.36 -2.56
N VAL A 9 -4.76 0.90 -2.25
CA VAL A 9 -5.66 1.32 -1.19
C VAL A 9 -6.70 2.25 -1.79
N GLY A 10 -7.97 2.04 -1.45
CA GLY A 10 -9.08 2.73 -2.06
C GLY A 10 -9.43 2.14 -3.44
N HIS A 11 -10.47 2.68 -4.05
CA HIS A 11 -10.92 2.28 -5.38
C HIS A 11 -11.61 3.47 -6.08
N ALA A 12 -11.97 3.31 -7.35
CA ALA A 12 -12.52 4.39 -8.16
C ALA A 12 -13.74 5.08 -7.55
N ARG A 13 -14.57 4.35 -6.80
CA ARG A 13 -15.78 4.88 -6.14
C ARG A 13 -15.56 5.27 -4.69
N GLY A 14 -14.42 4.93 -4.11
CA GLY A 14 -14.07 5.21 -2.73
C GLY A 14 -12.58 5.47 -2.58
N PRO A 15 -12.04 6.54 -3.19
CA PRO A 15 -10.64 6.89 -3.02
C PRO A 15 -10.39 7.36 -1.58
N LEU A 16 -9.15 7.23 -1.12
CA LEU A 16 -8.77 7.83 0.15
C LEU A 16 -8.88 9.36 0.03
N PRO A 17 -9.36 10.04 1.08
CA PRO A 17 -9.30 11.49 1.10
C PRO A 17 -7.87 11.99 1.26
N ALA A 18 -7.59 13.22 0.81
CA ALA A 18 -6.25 13.81 0.89
C ALA A 18 -5.66 13.72 2.29
N ARG A 19 -6.45 14.02 3.31
CA ARG A 19 -6.03 13.98 4.73
C ARG A 19 -6.60 12.75 5.43
N TRP A 20 -6.27 11.60 4.89
CA TRP A 20 -6.84 10.31 5.30
C TRP A 20 -6.64 9.99 6.79
N ILE A 21 -5.53 10.42 7.39
CA ILE A 21 -5.31 10.18 8.82
C ILE A 21 -6.26 11.04 9.66
N GLU A 22 -6.41 12.32 9.34
CA GLU A 22 -7.32 13.23 10.04
C GLU A 22 -8.77 12.76 9.94
N GLU A 23 -9.12 12.11 8.83
CA GLU A 23 -10.48 11.60 8.61
C GLU A 23 -10.67 10.17 9.13
N GLY A 24 -9.76 9.67 9.95
CA GLY A 24 -9.91 8.39 10.62
C GLY A 24 -9.72 7.16 9.73
N ARG A 25 -9.12 7.30 8.56
CA ARG A 25 -8.95 6.21 7.60
C ARG A 25 -7.63 5.44 7.83
N THR A 26 -7.30 5.19 9.10
CA THR A 26 -6.02 4.62 9.50
C THR A 26 -5.98 3.08 9.54
N GLY A 27 -7.07 2.43 9.21
CA GLY A 27 -7.14 0.97 9.19
C GLY A 27 -6.07 0.32 8.30
N VAL A 28 -5.67 1.02 7.22
CA VAL A 28 -4.64 0.55 6.29
C VAL A 28 -3.26 0.41 6.93
N LEU A 29 -3.04 1.06 8.08
CA LEU A 29 -1.80 0.95 8.83
C LEU A 29 -1.77 -0.23 9.81
N ARG A 30 -2.88 -0.96 9.92
CA ARG A 30 -3.02 -2.12 10.80
C ARG A 30 -3.28 -3.40 10.02
N GLU A 31 -3.92 -3.30 8.87
CA GLU A 31 -4.38 -4.46 8.14
C GLU A 31 -4.56 -4.14 6.66
N GLY A 32 -4.11 -5.05 5.80
CA GLY A 32 -4.37 -4.99 4.36
C GLY A 32 -5.44 -5.99 3.97
N GLY A 33 -6.38 -5.58 3.10
CA GLY A 33 -7.42 -6.44 2.56
C GLY A 33 -7.13 -6.86 1.11
N PHE A 34 -7.46 -8.11 0.77
CA PHE A 34 -7.20 -8.69 -0.55
C PHE A 34 -8.42 -9.47 -1.03
N PRO A 35 -8.74 -9.40 -2.33
CA PRO A 35 -9.89 -10.15 -2.87
C PRO A 35 -9.65 -11.65 -2.94
N ARG A 36 -8.38 -12.06 -3.04
CA ARG A 36 -7.95 -13.47 -3.10
C ARG A 36 -6.79 -13.65 -2.14
N ARG A 37 -6.50 -14.90 -1.80
CA ARG A 37 -5.35 -15.19 -0.93
C ARG A 37 -4.07 -14.65 -1.57
N PRO A 38 -3.40 -13.67 -0.95
CA PRO A 38 -2.20 -13.09 -1.52
C PRO A 38 -0.99 -13.99 -1.30
N ARG A 39 0.05 -13.77 -2.12
CA ARG A 39 1.36 -14.43 -1.93
C ARG A 39 2.25 -13.67 -0.97
N VAL A 40 1.76 -12.59 -0.41
CA VAL A 40 2.47 -11.81 0.61
C VAL A 40 2.65 -12.67 1.85
N ARG A 41 3.86 -12.68 2.38
CA ARG A 41 4.23 -13.48 3.54
C ARG A 41 4.64 -12.57 4.70
N GLU A 42 4.66 -13.13 5.90
CA GLU A 42 5.19 -12.43 7.06
C GLU A 42 6.57 -11.86 6.76
N ASP A 43 6.83 -10.63 7.24
CA ASP A 43 8.05 -9.83 7.02
C ASP A 43 8.19 -9.21 5.63
N ASP A 44 7.32 -9.50 4.69
CA ASP A 44 7.29 -8.79 3.42
C ASP A 44 6.94 -7.31 3.63
N ARG A 45 7.44 -6.45 2.76
CA ARG A 45 7.17 -5.01 2.78
C ARG A 45 6.16 -4.65 1.70
N LEU A 46 5.23 -3.78 2.04
CA LEU A 46 4.23 -3.29 1.09
C LEU A 46 4.31 -1.77 1.02
N VAL A 47 4.54 -1.26 -0.18
CA VAL A 47 4.42 0.16 -0.48
C VAL A 47 2.93 0.43 -0.73
N LEU A 48 2.37 1.42 -0.07
CA LEU A 48 0.96 1.76 -0.19
C LEU A 48 0.75 2.73 -1.35
N TYR A 49 -0.17 2.35 -2.24
CA TYR A 49 -0.54 3.11 -3.43
C TYR A 49 -1.99 3.58 -3.30
N ALA A 50 -2.20 4.89 -3.37
CA ALA A 50 -3.53 5.46 -3.32
C ALA A 50 -4.16 5.41 -4.72
N SER A 51 -5.17 4.55 -4.89
CA SER A 51 -5.94 4.45 -6.13
C SER A 51 -6.62 5.78 -6.42
N VAL A 52 -6.77 6.11 -7.70
CA VAL A 52 -7.27 7.40 -8.20
C VAL A 52 -6.21 8.51 -8.13
N TRP A 53 -5.56 8.67 -6.98
CA TRP A 53 -4.46 9.63 -6.80
C TRP A 53 -3.21 9.27 -7.60
N ARG A 54 -2.99 7.97 -7.83
CA ARG A 54 -1.79 7.43 -8.49
C ARG A 54 -0.50 7.85 -7.79
N ARG A 55 -0.55 7.88 -6.46
CA ARG A 55 0.55 8.30 -5.58
C ARG A 55 0.86 7.21 -4.57
N VAL A 56 2.13 7.14 -4.17
CA VAL A 56 2.56 6.25 -3.09
C VAL A 56 2.66 7.07 -1.80
N PHE A 57 2.22 6.50 -0.67
CA PHE A 57 2.06 7.30 0.54
C PHE A 57 2.52 6.60 1.82
N GLY A 58 3.10 5.44 1.72
CA GLY A 58 3.60 4.77 2.91
C GLY A 58 4.25 3.43 2.61
N VAL A 59 4.86 2.87 3.63
CA VAL A 59 5.40 1.52 3.63
C VAL A 59 4.96 0.85 4.92
N VAL A 60 4.44 -0.35 4.81
CA VAL A 60 4.08 -1.19 5.94
C VAL A 60 4.79 -2.53 5.85
N VAL A 61 4.95 -3.21 6.98
CA VAL A 61 5.52 -4.56 7.04
C VAL A 61 4.44 -5.54 7.47
N ALA A 62 4.36 -6.68 6.77
CA ALA A 62 3.46 -7.75 7.16
C ALA A 62 3.97 -8.41 8.45
N VAL A 63 3.13 -8.48 9.48
CA VAL A 63 3.51 -9.04 10.78
C VAL A 63 2.83 -10.39 11.07
N GLY A 64 2.22 -10.97 10.06
CA GLY A 64 1.60 -12.29 10.12
C GLY A 64 1.29 -12.82 8.74
N GLU A 65 0.80 -14.05 8.68
CA GLU A 65 0.37 -14.67 7.44
C GLU A 65 -1.08 -14.29 7.13
N ALA A 66 -1.49 -14.47 5.87
CA ALA A 66 -2.85 -14.18 5.44
C ALA A 66 -3.86 -15.02 6.21
N TYR A 67 -4.96 -14.39 6.61
CA TYR A 67 -6.08 -15.04 7.26
C TYR A 67 -7.40 -14.61 6.62
N ARG A 68 -8.44 -15.40 6.83
CA ARG A 68 -9.72 -15.18 6.18
C ARG A 68 -10.74 -14.59 7.16
N VAL A 69 -11.51 -13.61 6.67
CA VAL A 69 -12.66 -13.04 7.38
C VAL A 69 -13.89 -13.07 6.47
N GLU A 70 -15.07 -12.89 7.03
CA GLU A 70 -16.27 -12.72 6.23
C GLU A 70 -16.35 -11.29 5.73
N HIS A 71 -16.18 -11.14 4.41
CA HIS A 71 -16.32 -9.87 3.73
C HIS A 71 -16.61 -10.12 2.26
N PRO A 72 -17.56 -9.39 1.64
CA PRO A 72 -17.98 -9.66 0.27
C PRO A 72 -16.90 -9.40 -0.78
N ARG A 73 -15.96 -8.48 -0.52
CA ARG A 73 -14.95 -8.08 -1.51
C ARG A 73 -13.52 -8.40 -1.07
N TRP A 74 -13.24 -8.30 0.23
CA TRP A 74 -11.89 -8.38 0.78
C TRP A 74 -11.82 -9.45 1.89
N PRO A 75 -12.05 -10.72 1.55
CA PRO A 75 -12.10 -11.77 2.59
C PRO A 75 -10.73 -12.17 3.14
N TRP A 76 -9.65 -11.81 2.46
CA TRP A 76 -8.30 -12.11 2.92
C TRP A 76 -7.66 -10.89 3.55
N ARG A 77 -7.01 -11.08 4.68
CA ARG A 77 -6.40 -10.01 5.47
C ARG A 77 -4.99 -10.40 5.88
N ILE A 78 -4.15 -9.39 5.98
CA ILE A 78 -2.80 -9.51 6.54
C ILE A 78 -2.62 -8.38 7.53
N ALA A 79 -2.23 -8.71 8.77
CA ALA A 79 -1.88 -7.71 9.78
C ALA A 79 -0.56 -7.04 9.38
N VAL A 80 -0.50 -5.74 9.53
CA VAL A 80 0.68 -4.95 9.16
C VAL A 80 1.03 -3.95 10.25
N GLU A 81 2.26 -3.44 10.19
CA GLU A 81 2.72 -2.32 11.01
C GLU A 81 3.34 -1.26 10.09
N PRO A 82 3.14 0.03 10.38
CA PRO A 82 3.69 1.10 9.56
C PRO A 82 5.18 1.26 9.76
N LEU A 83 5.89 1.54 8.66
CA LEU A 83 7.31 1.91 8.67
C LEU A 83 7.50 3.36 8.24
N LEU A 84 6.80 3.79 7.19
CA LEU A 84 6.83 5.15 6.67
C LEU A 84 5.39 5.56 6.35
N VAL A 85 5.02 6.78 6.71
CA VAL A 85 3.64 7.26 6.51
C VAL A 85 3.67 8.72 6.04
N VAL A 86 2.97 9.01 4.96
CA VAL A 86 2.73 10.37 4.46
C VAL A 86 1.27 10.70 4.72
N PRO A 87 0.97 11.64 5.63
CA PRO A 87 -0.40 11.89 6.07
C PRO A 87 -1.25 12.70 5.10
N ASP A 88 -0.62 13.37 4.14
CA ASP A 88 -1.31 14.20 3.17
C ASP A 88 -0.99 13.73 1.75
N LEU A 89 -2.01 13.23 1.05
CA LEU A 89 -1.83 12.69 -0.30
C LEU A 89 -1.44 13.78 -1.32
N ASP A 90 -1.73 15.05 -1.03
CA ASP A 90 -1.27 16.14 -1.90
C ASP A 90 0.25 16.27 -1.90
N LEU A 91 0.92 15.80 -0.85
CA LEU A 91 2.36 15.84 -0.73
C LEU A 91 3.03 14.52 -1.14
N ALA A 92 2.23 13.47 -1.36
CA ALA A 92 2.76 12.15 -1.68
C ALA A 92 3.34 12.11 -3.09
N PRO A 93 4.46 11.40 -3.32
CA PRO A 93 5.05 11.31 -4.66
C PRO A 93 4.18 10.49 -5.62
N PRO A 94 4.18 10.84 -6.91
CA PRO A 94 3.49 10.02 -7.91
C PRO A 94 4.17 8.65 -8.04
N ILE A 95 3.41 7.65 -8.47
CA ILE A 95 3.94 6.29 -8.66
C ILE A 95 5.14 6.26 -9.62
N GLU A 96 5.14 7.14 -10.63
CA GLU A 96 6.25 7.23 -11.58
C GLU A 96 7.58 7.59 -10.89
N ALA A 97 7.53 8.28 -9.76
CA ALA A 97 8.75 8.62 -9.01
C ALA A 97 9.49 7.38 -8.50
N ILE A 98 8.82 6.25 -8.34
CA ILE A 98 9.47 5.01 -7.95
C ILE A 98 9.79 4.11 -9.15
N GLY A 99 9.55 4.58 -10.37
CA GLY A 99 9.89 3.85 -11.59
C GLY A 99 8.80 2.88 -12.07
N VAL A 100 7.58 3.00 -11.56
CA VAL A 100 6.46 2.13 -11.92
C VAL A 100 5.40 2.95 -12.66
N ALA A 101 4.89 2.44 -13.77
CA ALA A 101 3.80 3.09 -14.49
C ALA A 101 2.46 2.84 -13.78
N ALA A 102 1.60 3.86 -13.72
CA ALA A 102 0.29 3.73 -13.07
C ALA A 102 -0.56 2.61 -13.68
N ARG A 103 -0.46 2.38 -14.99
CA ARG A 103 -1.19 1.30 -15.66
C ARG A 103 -0.84 -0.10 -15.13
N SER A 104 0.34 -0.27 -14.53
CA SER A 104 0.75 -1.54 -13.94
C SER A 104 -0.16 -1.95 -12.78
N MET A 105 -0.84 -0.99 -12.16
CA MET A 105 -1.78 -1.23 -11.07
C MET A 105 -3.23 -1.37 -11.53
N SER A 106 -3.50 -1.19 -12.83
CA SER A 106 -4.86 -1.31 -13.35
C SER A 106 -5.40 -2.72 -13.10
N GLN A 107 -6.56 -2.80 -12.43
CA GLN A 107 -7.24 -4.05 -12.09
C GLN A 107 -6.44 -4.99 -11.16
N HIS A 108 -5.39 -4.50 -10.52
CA HIS A 108 -4.63 -5.28 -9.54
C HIS A 108 -4.84 -4.73 -8.13
N SER A 109 -5.04 -5.62 -7.17
CA SER A 109 -5.03 -5.23 -5.75
C SER A 109 -3.62 -5.00 -5.25
N HIS A 110 -2.65 -5.71 -5.81
CA HIS A 110 -1.23 -5.59 -5.48
C HIS A 110 -0.40 -6.22 -6.59
N ILE A 111 0.85 -5.77 -6.71
CA ILE A 111 1.83 -6.33 -7.63
C ILE A 111 3.16 -6.51 -6.91
N ARG A 112 3.99 -7.42 -7.42
CA ARG A 112 5.36 -7.59 -6.93
C ARG A 112 6.20 -6.39 -7.35
N LEU A 113 7.00 -5.85 -6.42
CA LEU A 113 7.99 -4.82 -6.72
C LEU A 113 9.39 -5.42 -6.79
N GLU A 114 10.18 -4.94 -7.75
CA GLU A 114 11.60 -5.23 -7.77
C GLU A 114 12.30 -4.46 -6.64
N PRO A 115 13.42 -4.99 -6.11
CA PRO A 115 14.16 -4.31 -5.05
C PRO A 115 14.54 -2.86 -5.36
N LEU A 116 14.86 -2.54 -6.61
CA LEU A 116 15.19 -1.18 -7.01
C LEU A 116 14.01 -0.23 -6.85
N HIS A 117 12.81 -0.66 -7.26
CA HIS A 117 11.60 0.17 -7.12
C HIS A 117 11.24 0.37 -5.65
N TYR A 118 11.42 -0.65 -4.83
CA TYR A 118 11.22 -0.53 -3.39
C TYR A 118 12.21 0.48 -2.79
N ALA A 119 13.48 0.40 -3.14
CA ALA A 119 14.49 1.33 -2.65
C ALA A 119 14.16 2.79 -3.03
N ARG A 120 13.67 3.00 -4.25
CA ARG A 120 13.22 4.32 -4.70
C ARG A 120 12.01 4.81 -3.91
N ALA A 121 11.09 3.91 -3.59
CA ALA A 121 9.93 4.26 -2.76
C ALA A 121 10.37 4.71 -1.36
N VAL A 122 11.26 3.96 -0.72
CA VAL A 122 11.79 4.32 0.60
C VAL A 122 12.48 5.67 0.55
N GLU A 123 13.31 5.92 -0.46
CA GLU A 123 14.00 7.19 -0.62
C GLU A 123 13.01 8.35 -0.79
N ALA A 124 12.05 8.21 -1.71
CA ALA A 124 11.08 9.27 -1.97
C ALA A 124 10.18 9.55 -0.77
N LEU A 125 9.77 8.52 -0.03
CA LEU A 125 8.89 8.67 1.12
C LEU A 125 9.64 9.16 2.36
N SER A 126 10.88 8.76 2.57
CA SER A 126 11.64 9.12 3.77
C SER A 126 11.87 10.63 3.90
N SER A 127 11.92 11.36 2.80
CA SER A 127 12.12 12.81 2.81
C SER A 127 10.89 13.59 3.28
N ILE A 128 9.70 12.97 3.29
CA ILE A 128 8.43 13.63 3.59
C ILE A 128 7.57 12.87 4.60
N ALA A 129 7.96 11.67 5.01
CA ALA A 129 7.22 10.87 5.98
C ALA A 129 7.31 11.46 7.39
N LEU A 130 6.32 11.13 8.20
CA LEU A 130 6.31 11.46 9.62
C LEU A 130 7.43 10.75 10.40
#